data_1b7b582a8259a53ba0c99864c06baea6
#
_entry.id   1b7b582a8259a53ba0c99864c06baea6
#
_cell.length_a   1.000
_cell.length_b   1.000
_cell.length_c   1.000
_cell.angle_alpha   90.00
_cell.angle_beta   90.00
_cell.angle_gamma   90.00
#
_symmetry.space_group_name_H-M   'P 1'
#
loop_
_entity.id
_entity.type
_entity.pdbx_description
1 polymer ?
#
loop_
_entity_poly.entity_id
_entity_poly.type
_entity_poly.pdbx_seq_one_letter_code
_entity_poly.pdbx_strand_id
1 'polypeptide(L)'
;MKIRALVCAGIVAAVIAAPARAADTPEDLAQSAAESWSKLTDAGDAGASWDQAARFFKAAVTKEQWTQALAGVRPPLGKVVSRKVMSRRYSEKAPGAPDGKYVTIRYETVFANKASAVETVTPMLDADGIWRVSGYFIR
;
A
#
# COMPACT_ATOMS: atom_id res chain seq x y z
N MET A 1 -49.93 51.62 30.53
CA MET A 1 -48.64 51.03 30.93
C MET A 1 -48.47 49.76 30.12
N LYS A 2 -47.62 49.74 29.07
CA LYS A 2 -47.43 48.57 28.17
C LYS A 2 -46.16 47.87 28.56
N ILE A 3 -46.29 46.65 29.06
CA ILE A 3 -45.13 45.78 29.39
C ILE A 3 -44.77 45.01 28.12
N ARG A 4 -43.58 45.28 27.57
CA ARG A 4 -43.02 44.52 26.49
C ARG A 4 -42.30 43.32 27.04
N ALA A 5 -42.80 42.11 26.74
CA ALA A 5 -42.10 40.89 27.03
C ALA A 5 -40.99 40.68 26.00
N LEU A 6 -39.76 40.57 26.47
CA LEU A 6 -38.58 40.22 25.65
C LEU A 6 -38.51 38.68 25.61
N VAL A 7 -38.71 38.11 24.41
CA VAL A 7 -38.51 36.67 24.17
C VAL A 7 -37.07 36.51 23.78
N CYS A 8 -36.25 35.93 24.67
CA CYS A 8 -34.89 35.45 24.38
C CYS A 8 -35.01 34.12 23.66
N ALA A 9 -34.81 34.10 22.37
CA ALA A 9 -34.63 32.86 21.61
C ALA A 9 -33.22 32.32 21.83
N GLY A 10 -33.09 31.28 22.65
CA GLY A 10 -31.83 30.56 22.83
C GLY A 10 -31.52 29.70 21.60
N ILE A 11 -30.46 30.04 20.88
CA ILE A 11 -29.93 29.21 19.80
C ILE A 11 -29.14 28.07 20.46
N VAL A 12 -29.71 26.86 20.46
CA VAL A 12 -28.98 25.64 20.81
C VAL A 12 -28.15 25.25 19.61
N ALA A 13 -26.85 25.55 19.63
CA ALA A 13 -25.91 25.03 18.66
C ALA A 13 -25.69 23.55 18.92
N ALA A 14 -26.24 22.69 18.08
CA ALA A 14 -25.96 21.26 18.08
C ALA A 14 -24.53 21.06 17.55
N VAL A 15 -23.60 20.74 18.44
CA VAL A 15 -22.25 20.31 18.06
C VAL A 15 -22.38 18.89 17.51
N ILE A 16 -22.36 18.76 16.18
CA ILE A 16 -22.26 17.46 15.52
C ILE A 16 -20.82 16.99 15.70
N ALA A 17 -20.59 16.12 16.67
CA ALA A 17 -19.31 15.42 16.82
C ALA A 17 -19.15 14.49 15.59
N ALA A 18 -18.19 14.81 14.73
CA ALA A 18 -17.79 13.88 13.66
C ALA A 18 -17.23 12.60 14.32
N PRO A 19 -17.58 11.40 13.82
CA PRO A 19 -17.02 10.18 14.36
C PRO A 19 -15.50 10.20 14.21
N ALA A 20 -14.77 10.00 15.30
CA ALA A 20 -13.32 9.89 15.29
C ALA A 20 -12.96 8.67 14.41
N ARG A 21 -12.25 8.92 13.30
CA ARG A 21 -11.75 7.86 12.44
C ARG A 21 -10.69 7.10 13.21
N ALA A 22 -10.80 5.76 13.27
CA ALA A 22 -9.75 4.93 13.85
C ALA A 22 -8.44 5.18 13.10
N ALA A 23 -7.30 5.23 13.83
CA ALA A 23 -5.99 5.37 13.22
C ALA A 23 -5.70 4.16 12.31
N ASP A 24 -5.05 4.40 11.15
CA ASP A 24 -4.67 3.34 10.24
C ASP A 24 -3.69 2.37 10.92
N THR A 25 -3.90 1.08 10.71
CA THR A 25 -3.00 0.03 11.21
C THR A 25 -1.72 -0.03 10.36
N PRO A 26 -0.64 -0.64 10.86
CA PRO A 26 0.53 -0.93 10.03
C PRO A 26 0.18 -1.66 8.73
N GLU A 27 -0.77 -2.59 8.78
CA GLU A 27 -1.25 -3.34 7.63
C GLU A 27 -1.98 -2.43 6.62
N ASP A 28 -2.73 -1.45 7.07
CA ASP A 28 -3.43 -0.50 6.19
C ASP A 28 -2.45 0.43 5.48
N LEU A 29 -1.49 0.96 6.22
CA LEU A 29 -0.43 1.82 5.66
C LEU A 29 0.45 1.07 4.67
N ALA A 30 0.85 -0.16 5.02
CA ALA A 30 1.63 -1.02 4.15
C ALA A 30 0.87 -1.40 2.88
N GLN A 31 -0.43 -1.72 2.99
CA GLN A 31 -1.26 -2.02 1.83
C GLN A 31 -1.37 -0.82 0.89
N SER A 32 -1.59 0.37 1.42
CA SER A 32 -1.62 1.60 0.61
C SER A 32 -0.31 1.81 -0.15
N ALA A 33 0.83 1.56 0.49
CA ALA A 33 2.15 1.62 -0.15
C ALA A 33 2.30 0.56 -1.25
N ALA A 34 1.88 -0.69 -0.98
CA ALA A 34 1.92 -1.78 -1.95
C ALA A 34 1.06 -1.50 -3.18
N GLU A 35 -0.16 -1.00 -2.98
CA GLU A 35 -1.08 -0.68 -4.08
C GLU A 35 -0.58 0.47 -4.94
N SER A 36 -0.02 1.52 -4.34
CA SER A 36 0.58 2.63 -5.07
C SER A 36 1.79 2.18 -5.88
N TRP A 37 2.63 1.34 -5.30
CA TRP A 37 3.79 0.77 -5.98
C TRP A 37 3.39 -0.18 -7.12
N SER A 38 2.37 -1.01 -6.90
CA SER A 38 1.87 -1.95 -7.92
C SER A 38 1.36 -1.25 -9.16
N LYS A 39 0.81 -0.05 -9.05
CA LYS A 39 0.40 0.76 -10.21
C LYS A 39 1.58 1.08 -11.13
N LEU A 40 2.76 1.29 -10.57
CA LEU A 40 3.98 1.54 -11.36
C LEU A 40 4.42 0.28 -12.11
N THR A 41 4.42 -0.86 -11.45
CA THR A 41 4.76 -2.13 -12.10
C THR A 41 3.72 -2.54 -13.15
N ASP A 42 2.45 -2.28 -12.89
CA ASP A 42 1.36 -2.53 -13.84
C ASP A 42 1.48 -1.66 -15.11
N ALA A 43 1.95 -0.43 -14.95
CA ALA A 43 2.24 0.49 -16.06
C ALA A 43 3.53 0.16 -16.81
N GLY A 44 4.32 -0.79 -16.34
CA GLY A 44 5.63 -1.12 -16.92
C GLY A 44 6.72 -0.10 -16.55
N ASP A 45 6.47 0.79 -15.59
CA ASP A 45 7.44 1.79 -15.15
C ASP A 45 8.37 1.20 -14.08
N ALA A 46 9.28 0.34 -14.53
CA ALA A 46 10.26 -0.32 -13.66
C ALA A 46 11.16 0.70 -12.95
N GLY A 47 11.58 1.74 -13.65
CA GLY A 47 12.44 2.77 -13.09
C GLY A 47 11.81 3.49 -11.91
N ALA A 48 10.59 4.00 -12.05
CA ALA A 48 9.86 4.65 -10.98
C ALA A 48 9.54 3.69 -9.83
N SER A 49 9.20 2.44 -10.10
CA SER A 49 8.95 1.45 -9.06
C SER A 49 10.20 1.15 -8.23
N TRP A 50 11.39 1.12 -8.86
CA TRP A 50 12.65 1.00 -8.15
C TRP A 50 12.96 2.24 -7.30
N ASP A 51 12.77 3.43 -7.87
CA ASP A 51 13.02 4.68 -7.16
C ASP A 51 12.18 4.81 -5.89
N GLN A 52 10.94 4.32 -5.92
CA GLN A 52 10.01 4.35 -4.79
C GLN A 52 10.07 3.12 -3.88
N ALA A 53 10.92 2.15 -4.17
CA ALA A 53 11.12 0.99 -3.33
C ALA A 53 11.91 1.33 -2.06
N ALA A 54 11.85 0.44 -1.07
CA ALA A 54 12.58 0.57 0.18
C ALA A 54 14.10 0.57 -0.05
N ARG A 55 14.82 1.21 0.85
CA ARG A 55 16.31 1.21 0.82
C ARG A 55 16.88 -0.18 0.71
N PHE A 56 16.35 -1.11 1.48
CA PHE A 56 16.77 -2.51 1.46
C PHE A 56 16.67 -3.12 0.07
N PHE A 57 15.53 -2.90 -0.61
CA PHE A 57 15.34 -3.36 -1.98
C PHE A 57 16.36 -2.77 -2.95
N LYS A 58 16.60 -1.47 -2.86
CA LYS A 58 17.54 -0.75 -3.73
C LYS A 58 19.00 -1.15 -3.49
N ALA A 59 19.33 -1.56 -2.27
CA ALA A 59 20.66 -2.09 -1.94
C ALA A 59 20.86 -3.53 -2.45
N ALA A 60 19.79 -4.32 -2.53
CA ALA A 60 19.84 -5.72 -2.96
C ALA A 60 19.80 -5.89 -4.49
N VAL A 61 19.14 -4.98 -5.20
CA VAL A 61 18.90 -5.05 -6.65
C VAL A 61 19.17 -3.70 -7.27
N THR A 62 20.00 -3.65 -8.32
CA THR A 62 20.20 -2.41 -9.08
C THR A 62 18.96 -2.07 -9.90
N LYS A 63 18.85 -0.81 -10.29
CA LYS A 63 17.73 -0.34 -11.14
C LYS A 63 17.70 -1.09 -12.47
N GLU A 64 18.85 -1.36 -13.07
CA GLU A 64 19.00 -2.09 -14.32
C GLU A 64 18.56 -3.56 -14.17
N GLN A 65 19.01 -4.22 -13.10
CA GLN A 65 18.62 -5.60 -12.79
C GLN A 65 17.10 -5.72 -12.59
N TRP A 66 16.52 -4.79 -11.86
CA TRP A 66 15.07 -4.75 -11.62
C TRP A 66 14.29 -4.50 -12.92
N THR A 67 14.75 -3.56 -13.75
CA THR A 67 14.14 -3.26 -15.04
C THR A 67 14.14 -4.48 -15.96
N GLN A 68 15.25 -5.21 -16.02
CA GLN A 68 15.35 -6.44 -16.79
C GLN A 68 14.46 -7.55 -16.24
N ALA A 69 14.42 -7.73 -14.91
CA ALA A 69 13.58 -8.74 -14.27
C ALA A 69 12.10 -8.48 -14.56
N LEU A 70 11.65 -7.24 -14.38
CA LEU A 70 10.25 -6.88 -14.61
C LEU A 70 9.86 -7.01 -16.09
N ALA A 71 10.74 -6.64 -17.01
CA ALA A 71 10.55 -6.78 -18.45
C ALA A 71 10.47 -8.25 -18.90
N GLY A 72 11.07 -9.17 -18.17
CA GLY A 72 11.00 -10.61 -18.43
C GLY A 72 9.72 -11.27 -17.86
N VAL A 73 9.18 -10.75 -16.78
CA VAL A 73 8.07 -11.38 -16.04
C VAL A 73 6.70 -10.82 -16.42
N ARG A 74 6.56 -9.50 -16.50
CA ARG A 74 5.24 -8.86 -16.63
C ARG A 74 4.63 -8.90 -18.04
N PRO A 75 5.36 -8.62 -19.12
CA PRO A 75 4.76 -8.64 -20.47
C PRO A 75 4.09 -9.96 -20.84
N PRO A 76 4.69 -11.16 -20.57
CA PRO A 76 4.03 -12.44 -20.86
C PRO A 76 2.71 -12.65 -20.11
N LEU A 77 2.54 -12.06 -18.93
CA LEU A 77 1.32 -12.19 -18.13
C LEU A 77 0.18 -11.32 -18.67
N GLY A 78 0.50 -10.25 -19.37
CA GLY A 78 -0.47 -9.28 -19.85
C GLY A 78 -0.97 -8.34 -18.74
N LYS A 79 -2.06 -7.63 -19.05
CA LYS A 79 -2.66 -6.66 -18.11
C LYS A 79 -3.30 -7.34 -16.91
N VAL A 80 -3.30 -6.65 -15.78
CA VAL A 80 -4.09 -7.04 -14.61
C VAL A 80 -5.57 -6.87 -14.93
N VAL A 81 -6.33 -7.95 -14.78
CA VAL A 81 -7.80 -7.96 -14.91
C VAL A 81 -8.44 -7.70 -13.56
N SER A 82 -7.95 -8.35 -12.51
CA SER A 82 -8.40 -8.14 -11.14
C SER A 82 -7.29 -8.47 -10.13
N ARG A 83 -7.36 -7.83 -8.97
CA ARG A 83 -6.45 -8.08 -7.86
C ARG A 83 -7.22 -7.99 -6.55
N LYS A 84 -7.12 -9.02 -5.71
CA LYS A 84 -7.79 -9.10 -4.41
C LYS A 84 -6.78 -9.44 -3.33
N VAL A 85 -6.88 -8.79 -2.18
CA VAL A 85 -6.10 -9.16 -1.00
C VAL A 85 -6.57 -10.52 -0.49
N MET A 86 -5.64 -11.47 -0.39
CA MET A 86 -5.87 -12.77 0.24
C MET A 86 -5.52 -12.75 1.72
N SER A 87 -4.37 -12.14 2.05
CA SER A 87 -3.87 -12.05 3.41
C SER A 87 -2.91 -10.90 3.60
N ARG A 88 -2.85 -10.40 4.83
CA ARG A 88 -1.87 -9.41 5.30
C ARG A 88 -1.27 -9.95 6.60
N ARG A 89 0.03 -9.95 6.72
CA ARG A 89 0.72 -10.43 7.90
C ARG A 89 1.83 -9.48 8.33
N TYR A 90 1.65 -8.86 9.47
CA TYR A 90 2.70 -8.08 10.13
C TYR A 90 3.77 -9.01 10.73
N SER A 91 5.03 -8.62 10.62
CA SER A 91 6.16 -9.29 11.25
C SER A 91 7.29 -8.29 11.52
N GLU A 92 8.05 -8.52 12.57
CA GLU A 92 9.28 -7.75 12.86
C GLU A 92 10.52 -8.42 12.31
N LYS A 93 10.36 -9.58 11.69
CA LYS A 93 11.42 -10.36 11.04
C LYS A 93 10.99 -10.81 9.65
N ALA A 94 11.94 -10.76 8.72
CA ALA A 94 11.76 -11.31 7.37
C ALA A 94 13.00 -12.10 6.97
N PRO A 95 12.86 -13.30 6.35
CA PRO A 95 14.00 -14.10 5.92
C PRO A 95 14.91 -13.33 4.97
N GLY A 96 16.23 -13.33 5.26
CA GLY A 96 17.21 -12.66 4.42
C GLY A 96 17.23 -11.13 4.49
N ALA A 97 16.50 -10.54 5.43
CA ALA A 97 16.38 -9.10 5.62
C ALA A 97 16.71 -8.70 7.07
N PRO A 98 17.08 -7.43 7.33
CA PRO A 98 17.34 -6.95 8.68
C PRO A 98 16.04 -6.98 9.51
N ASP A 99 16.18 -7.04 10.84
CA ASP A 99 15.03 -6.86 11.72
C ASP A 99 14.41 -5.48 11.50
N GLY A 100 13.08 -5.41 11.54
CA GLY A 100 12.33 -4.20 11.27
C GLY A 100 10.84 -4.45 11.32
N LYS A 101 10.07 -3.58 10.68
CA LYS A 101 8.62 -3.75 10.57
C LYS A 101 8.26 -4.06 9.14
N TYR A 102 7.63 -5.20 8.93
CA TYR A 102 7.24 -5.72 7.62
C TYR A 102 5.77 -6.09 7.61
N VAL A 103 5.13 -5.95 6.47
CA VAL A 103 3.82 -6.54 6.20
C VAL A 103 3.93 -7.35 4.92
N THR A 104 3.71 -8.64 5.00
CA THR A 104 3.63 -9.50 3.81
C THR A 104 2.18 -9.54 3.35
N ILE A 105 1.94 -9.04 2.13
CA ILE A 105 0.62 -8.99 1.53
C ILE A 105 0.58 -9.96 0.36
N ARG A 106 -0.39 -10.86 0.36
CA ARG A 106 -0.64 -11.78 -0.74
C ARG A 106 -1.91 -11.37 -1.46
N TYR A 107 -1.82 -11.26 -2.77
CA TYR A 107 -2.93 -10.95 -3.65
C TYR A 107 -3.23 -12.14 -4.56
N GLU A 108 -4.51 -12.46 -4.70
CA GLU A 108 -4.99 -13.24 -5.82
C GLU A 108 -5.14 -12.29 -7.00
N THR A 109 -4.37 -12.54 -8.06
CA THR A 109 -4.33 -11.66 -9.22
C THR A 109 -4.68 -12.45 -10.49
N VAL A 110 -5.60 -11.91 -11.26
CA VAL A 110 -5.91 -12.39 -12.61
C VAL A 110 -5.23 -11.49 -13.61
N PHE A 111 -4.31 -12.04 -14.37
CA PHE A 111 -3.71 -11.39 -15.52
C PHE A 111 -4.40 -11.86 -16.82
N ALA A 112 -4.35 -11.05 -17.85
CA ALA A 112 -4.98 -11.40 -19.13
C ALA A 112 -4.51 -12.75 -19.67
N ASN A 113 -3.24 -13.12 -19.47
CA ASN A 113 -2.64 -14.36 -19.95
C ASN A 113 -2.36 -15.39 -18.84
N LYS A 114 -2.75 -15.11 -17.61
CA LYS A 114 -2.64 -16.02 -16.45
C LYS A 114 -3.81 -15.81 -15.52
N ALA A 115 -4.76 -16.74 -15.57
CA ALA A 115 -6.03 -16.64 -14.85
C ALA A 115 -5.91 -16.82 -13.34
N SER A 116 -4.83 -17.43 -12.85
CA SER A 116 -4.60 -17.64 -11.43
C SER A 116 -3.14 -17.39 -11.10
N ALA A 117 -2.88 -16.33 -10.37
CA ALA A 117 -1.57 -15.98 -9.90
C ALA A 117 -1.65 -15.48 -8.45
N VAL A 118 -0.58 -15.67 -7.70
CA VAL A 118 -0.41 -15.08 -6.38
C VAL A 118 0.76 -14.10 -6.45
N GLU A 119 0.44 -12.82 -6.28
CA GLU A 119 1.46 -11.80 -6.08
C GLU A 119 1.74 -11.64 -4.58
N THR A 120 2.99 -11.68 -4.20
CA THR A 120 3.43 -11.36 -2.84
C THR A 120 4.21 -10.06 -2.85
N VAL A 121 3.68 -9.08 -2.14
CA VAL A 121 4.30 -7.76 -1.98
C VAL A 121 4.60 -7.56 -0.51
N THR A 122 5.83 -7.19 -0.19
CA THR A 122 6.28 -7.02 1.19
C THR A 122 6.77 -5.60 1.41
N PRO A 123 5.89 -4.67 1.82
CA PRO A 123 6.33 -3.37 2.32
C PRO A 123 7.06 -3.51 3.65
N MET A 124 8.01 -2.60 3.88
CA MET A 124 8.66 -2.40 5.17
C MET A 124 8.61 -0.93 5.56
N LEU A 125 8.71 -0.67 6.86
CA LEU A 125 8.84 0.67 7.38
C LEU A 125 10.30 1.10 7.27
N ASP A 126 10.59 2.07 6.40
CA ASP A 126 11.93 2.66 6.27
C ASP A 126 12.26 3.56 7.48
N ALA A 127 13.55 3.88 7.62
CA ALA A 127 14.06 4.68 8.75
C ALA A 127 13.41 6.07 8.86
N ASP A 128 12.88 6.61 7.77
CA ASP A 128 12.16 7.89 7.75
C ASP A 128 10.68 7.77 8.15
N GLY A 129 10.22 6.58 8.56
CA GLY A 129 8.85 6.34 8.97
C GLY A 129 7.87 6.13 7.82
N ILE A 130 8.34 5.94 6.60
CA ILE A 130 7.51 5.71 5.41
C ILE A 130 7.54 4.23 5.03
N TRP A 131 6.36 3.65 4.79
CA TRP A 131 6.23 2.30 4.26
C TRP A 131 6.59 2.26 2.78
N ARG A 132 7.51 1.35 2.41
CA ARG A 132 7.95 1.14 1.03
C ARG A 132 8.12 -0.34 0.73
N VAL A 133 7.90 -0.73 -0.51
CA VAL A 133 8.05 -2.12 -0.93
C VAL A 133 9.50 -2.56 -0.85
N SER A 134 9.76 -3.65 -0.13
CA SER A 134 11.06 -4.28 0.05
C SER A 134 11.19 -5.62 -0.66
N GLY A 135 10.09 -6.19 -1.15
CA GLY A 135 10.08 -7.46 -1.87
C GLY A 135 8.85 -7.63 -2.71
N TYR A 136 8.99 -8.32 -3.84
CA TYR A 136 7.92 -8.62 -4.78
C TYR A 136 8.22 -9.91 -5.54
N PHE A 137 7.24 -10.80 -5.64
CA PHE A 137 7.31 -11.94 -6.54
C PHE A 137 5.93 -12.46 -6.93
N ILE A 138 5.87 -13.21 -8.01
CA ILE A 138 4.66 -13.79 -8.58
C ILE A 138 4.85 -15.31 -8.69
N ARG A 139 3.79 -16.05 -8.36
CA ARG A 139 3.68 -17.49 -8.57
C ARG A 139 2.42 -17.86 -9.35
#